data_9a3392bbb86a2b596b33f2854e92f0d0
#
_entry.id   9a3392bbb86a2b596b33f2854e92f0d0
#
_cell.length_a   1.000
_cell.length_b   1.000
_cell.length_c   1.000
_cell.angle_alpha   90.00
_cell.angle_beta   90.00
_cell.angle_gamma   90.00
#
_symmetry.space_group_name_H-M   'P 1'
#
loop_
_entity.id
_entity.type
_entity.pdbx_description
1 polymer ?
#
loop_
_entity_poly.entity_id
_entity_poly.type
_entity_poly.pdbx_seq_one_letter_code
_entity_poly.pdbx_strand_id
1 'polypeptide(L)'
;MVSGQQLKKIRAIKDQLPAVRKIIVLDELAEYQDREMSLSEIRRMGKVYLGIHPLEEFLAIGQSLGNDDYATITYTSGTTADPKGVILTHRNYTANVEQALTCVDIDDTWRTLVILPLDHCFAHVVGFYIFMSKGASVATVQVGRTGMETLKNIPINIKEFKPYLILSVPALAKNFKKNIEQGIRVRGKNAARLFNLALRIGYIYNGDSDEEEGKGFRVFLKPLIRLFDKLVFTKVRENCVGELKFFIGGGALLDKDLQKFYYALGIPMLSLIHISEPTRLLSI
;
A
#
# COMPACT_ATOMS: atom_id res chain seq x y z
N MET A 1 -5.40 22.35 1.48
CA MET A 1 -6.32 21.81 0.47
C MET A 1 -7.36 20.96 1.16
N VAL A 2 -8.63 20.99 0.74
CA VAL A 2 -9.74 20.29 1.39
C VAL A 2 -10.69 19.66 0.37
N SER A 3 -11.29 18.51 0.71
CA SER A 3 -12.41 17.97 -0.07
C SER A 3 -13.71 18.74 0.25
N GLY A 4 -14.71 18.66 -0.62
CA GLY A 4 -16.02 19.29 -0.39
C GLY A 4 -16.71 18.83 0.88
N GLN A 5 -16.48 17.58 1.31
CA GLN A 5 -16.99 17.07 2.59
C GLN A 5 -16.37 17.76 3.80
N GLN A 6 -15.09 18.08 3.74
CA GLN A 6 -14.37 18.76 4.84
C GLN A 6 -14.57 20.26 4.84
N LEU A 7 -14.97 20.84 3.70
CA LEU A 7 -15.15 22.28 3.54
C LEU A 7 -16.15 22.86 4.54
N LYS A 8 -17.23 22.14 4.84
CA LYS A 8 -18.21 22.59 5.85
C LYS A 8 -17.59 22.82 7.22
N LYS A 9 -16.64 21.94 7.62
CA LYS A 9 -15.93 22.08 8.90
C LYS A 9 -15.00 23.28 8.89
N ILE A 10 -14.28 23.52 7.77
CA ILE A 10 -13.40 24.66 7.64
C ILE A 10 -14.19 25.98 7.63
N ARG A 11 -15.32 26.02 6.92
CA ARG A 11 -16.20 27.20 6.93
C ARG A 11 -16.70 27.56 8.33
N ALA A 12 -16.96 26.57 9.18
CA ALA A 12 -17.45 26.80 10.54
C ALA A 12 -16.39 27.42 11.48
N ILE A 13 -15.09 27.26 11.17
CA ILE A 13 -13.98 27.75 11.99
C ILE A 13 -13.08 28.76 11.28
N LYS A 14 -13.43 29.20 10.06
CA LYS A 14 -12.57 30.04 9.22
C LYS A 14 -12.14 31.35 9.89
N ASP A 15 -12.99 31.91 10.72
CA ASP A 15 -12.71 33.15 11.44
C ASP A 15 -11.72 32.95 12.61
N GLN A 16 -11.57 31.69 13.07
CA GLN A 16 -10.57 31.27 14.05
C GLN A 16 -9.23 30.97 13.40
N LEU A 17 -9.12 31.04 12.07
CA LEU A 17 -7.92 30.74 11.28
C LEU A 17 -7.41 31.99 10.53
N PRO A 18 -6.96 33.03 11.23
CA PRO A 18 -6.56 34.27 10.59
C PRO A 18 -5.33 34.15 9.67
N ALA A 19 -4.45 33.18 9.93
CA ALA A 19 -3.27 32.90 9.12
C ALA A 19 -3.59 32.18 7.79
N VAL A 20 -4.79 31.59 7.64
CA VAL A 20 -5.17 30.90 6.40
C VAL A 20 -5.58 31.92 5.36
N ARG A 21 -4.76 32.08 4.33
CA ARG A 21 -4.96 33.03 3.25
C ARG A 21 -5.89 32.51 2.16
N LYS A 22 -5.76 31.22 1.82
CA LYS A 22 -6.52 30.56 0.74
C LYS A 22 -6.93 29.16 1.15
N ILE A 23 -8.14 28.77 0.75
CA ILE A 23 -8.71 27.45 0.92
C ILE A 23 -8.90 26.86 -0.48
N ILE A 24 -8.08 25.88 -0.84
CA ILE A 24 -8.14 25.22 -2.16
C ILE A 24 -9.06 24.03 -2.03
N VAL A 25 -10.16 24.04 -2.76
CA VAL A 25 -11.15 22.96 -2.77
C VAL A 25 -10.83 21.99 -3.90
N LEU A 26 -10.75 20.70 -3.58
CA LEU A 26 -10.41 19.66 -4.55
C LEU A 26 -11.56 19.37 -5.52
N ASP A 27 -12.79 19.47 -5.01
CA ASP A 27 -14.00 19.24 -5.81
C ASP A 27 -14.47 20.55 -6.46
N GLU A 28 -15.03 20.47 -7.65
CA GLU A 28 -15.65 21.63 -8.28
C GLU A 28 -16.97 21.96 -7.58
N LEU A 29 -17.16 23.23 -7.23
CA LEU A 29 -18.35 23.74 -6.56
C LEU A 29 -19.10 24.71 -7.48
N ALA A 30 -20.41 24.80 -7.25
CA ALA A 30 -21.24 25.81 -7.94
C ALA A 30 -20.89 27.24 -7.49
N GLU A 31 -20.47 27.40 -6.22
CA GLU A 31 -20.15 28.71 -5.64
C GLU A 31 -19.01 28.59 -4.61
N TYR A 32 -18.09 29.55 -4.66
CA TYR A 32 -16.96 29.68 -3.74
C TYR A 32 -17.14 30.87 -2.85
N GLN A 33 -16.86 30.72 -1.55
CA GLN A 33 -16.89 31.84 -0.58
C GLN A 33 -15.54 32.55 -0.54
N ASP A 34 -15.49 33.64 0.26
CA ASP A 34 -14.23 34.35 0.50
C ASP A 34 -13.10 33.43 0.92
N ARG A 35 -11.90 33.64 0.37
CA ARG A 35 -10.67 32.83 0.50
C ARG A 35 -10.73 31.44 -0.16
N GLU A 36 -11.85 31.03 -0.75
CA GLU A 36 -11.97 29.76 -1.42
C GLU A 36 -11.65 29.84 -2.91
N MET A 37 -11.07 28.79 -3.46
CA MET A 37 -10.84 28.65 -4.90
C MET A 37 -10.74 27.18 -5.30
N SER A 38 -11.04 26.87 -6.55
CA SER A 38 -10.93 25.51 -7.07
C SER A 38 -9.48 25.11 -7.31
N LEU A 39 -9.23 23.78 -7.33
CA LEU A 39 -7.96 23.24 -7.76
C LEU A 39 -7.69 23.56 -9.25
N SER A 40 -8.72 23.59 -10.09
CA SER A 40 -8.61 23.94 -11.50
C SER A 40 -8.11 25.38 -11.70
N GLU A 41 -8.59 26.31 -10.90
CA GLU A 41 -8.13 27.69 -10.91
C GLU A 41 -6.66 27.81 -10.48
N ILE A 42 -6.23 27.12 -9.43
CA ILE A 42 -4.82 27.06 -9.01
C ILE A 42 -3.93 26.50 -10.13
N ARG A 43 -4.39 25.45 -10.81
CA ARG A 43 -3.66 24.89 -11.96
C ARG A 43 -3.54 25.88 -13.12
N ARG A 44 -4.62 26.64 -13.38
CA ARG A 44 -4.61 27.70 -14.39
C ARG A 44 -3.60 28.82 -14.02
N MET A 45 -3.62 29.26 -12.77
CA MET A 45 -2.66 30.25 -12.26
C MET A 45 -1.21 29.75 -12.38
N GLY A 46 -0.96 28.48 -12.02
CA GLY A 46 0.35 27.85 -12.15
C GLY A 46 0.86 27.79 -13.59
N LYS A 47 -0.03 27.49 -14.56
CA LYS A 47 0.34 27.55 -15.98
C LYS A 47 0.71 28.96 -16.44
N VAL A 48 -0.03 29.98 -16.00
CA VAL A 48 0.28 31.38 -16.31
C VAL A 48 1.61 31.77 -15.68
N TYR A 49 1.86 31.39 -14.42
CA TYR A 49 3.11 31.67 -13.72
C TYR A 49 4.31 31.07 -14.48
N LEU A 50 4.26 29.79 -14.84
CA LEU A 50 5.33 29.12 -15.59
C LEU A 50 5.50 29.63 -17.04
N GLY A 51 4.50 30.33 -17.59
CA GLY A 51 4.62 31.02 -18.86
C GLY A 51 5.39 32.35 -18.80
N ILE A 52 5.54 32.91 -17.60
CA ILE A 52 6.19 34.22 -17.34
C ILE A 52 7.54 34.01 -16.64
N HIS A 53 7.63 33.03 -15.75
CA HIS A 53 8.81 32.73 -14.93
C HIS A 53 9.54 31.49 -15.45
N PRO A 54 10.87 31.48 -15.47
CA PRO A 54 11.65 30.29 -15.80
C PRO A 54 11.37 29.13 -14.83
N LEU A 55 11.36 27.90 -15.35
CA LEU A 55 11.16 26.71 -14.53
C LEU A 55 12.22 26.56 -13.43
N GLU A 56 13.41 27.07 -13.68
CA GLU A 56 14.55 27.07 -12.77
C GLU A 56 14.27 27.81 -11.47
N GLU A 57 13.50 28.91 -11.51
CA GLU A 57 13.08 29.63 -10.30
C GLU A 57 12.19 28.77 -9.41
N PHE A 58 11.28 28.01 -10.00
CA PHE A 58 10.43 27.07 -9.26
C PHE A 58 11.25 25.90 -8.68
N LEU A 59 12.17 25.34 -9.47
CA LEU A 59 13.02 24.24 -9.02
C LEU A 59 13.98 24.66 -7.90
N ALA A 60 14.46 25.91 -7.93
CA ALA A 60 15.32 26.47 -6.88
C ALA A 60 14.64 26.49 -5.50
N ILE A 61 13.32 26.64 -5.44
CA ILE A 61 12.55 26.53 -4.18
C ILE A 61 12.72 25.12 -3.57
N GLY A 62 12.56 24.08 -4.40
CA GLY A 62 12.75 22.69 -3.95
C GLY A 62 14.20 22.40 -3.53
N GLN A 63 15.18 22.96 -4.26
CA GLN A 63 16.61 22.79 -3.96
C GLN A 63 17.06 23.53 -2.70
N SER A 64 16.32 24.56 -2.27
CA SER A 64 16.60 25.30 -1.03
C SER A 64 16.18 24.58 0.24
N LEU A 65 15.37 23.50 0.12
CA LEU A 65 14.91 22.73 1.27
C LEU A 65 16.02 21.85 1.84
N GLY A 66 16.22 21.94 3.14
CA GLY A 66 17.19 21.15 3.89
C GLY A 66 16.60 19.87 4.45
N ASN A 67 17.48 18.97 4.86
CA ASN A 67 17.07 17.72 5.47
C ASN A 67 16.25 17.88 6.76
N ASP A 68 16.47 18.95 7.51
CA ASP A 68 15.83 19.22 8.80
C ASP A 68 14.56 20.09 8.66
N ASP A 69 14.22 20.52 7.42
CA ASP A 69 12.97 21.19 7.18
C ASP A 69 11.78 20.25 7.39
N TYR A 70 10.66 20.80 7.83
CA TYR A 70 9.44 20.05 8.09
C TYR A 70 8.81 19.59 6.78
N ALA A 71 8.65 18.28 6.61
CA ALA A 71 8.00 17.71 5.44
C ALA A 71 6.49 17.49 5.65
N THR A 72 6.10 16.92 6.81
CA THR A 72 4.69 16.66 7.13
C THR A 72 4.41 16.82 8.61
N ILE A 73 3.14 17.11 8.93
CA ILE A 73 2.58 17.01 10.28
C ILE A 73 1.42 16.01 10.20
N THR A 74 1.60 14.86 10.83
CA THR A 74 0.59 13.79 10.84
C THR A 74 -0.09 13.73 12.19
N TYR A 75 -1.41 13.95 12.23
CA TYR A 75 -2.18 13.86 13.46
C TYR A 75 -2.55 12.40 13.76
N THR A 76 -2.22 11.95 14.97
CA THR A 76 -2.59 10.63 15.48
C THR A 76 -3.71 10.79 16.50
N SER A 77 -4.68 9.86 16.48
CA SER A 77 -5.65 9.72 17.58
C SER A 77 -4.90 9.15 18.79
N GLY A 78 -4.36 10.05 19.64
CA GLY A 78 -3.67 9.63 20.86
C GLY A 78 -4.61 8.87 21.82
N THR A 79 -4.03 8.18 22.80
CA THR A 79 -4.76 7.57 23.93
C THR A 79 -5.43 8.62 24.83
N THR A 80 -5.14 9.89 24.62
CA THR A 80 -5.75 11.08 25.25
C THR A 80 -6.73 11.73 24.28
N ALA A 81 -7.71 12.49 24.82
CA ALA A 81 -8.82 13.07 24.06
C ALA A 81 -8.41 13.95 22.85
N ASP A 82 -7.24 14.58 22.90
CA ASP A 82 -6.78 15.49 21.86
C ASP A 82 -5.79 14.83 20.88
N PRO A 83 -5.99 14.99 19.55
CA PRO A 83 -5.04 14.51 18.55
C PRO A 83 -3.66 15.17 18.71
N LYS A 84 -2.59 14.37 18.59
CA LYS A 84 -1.21 14.85 18.62
C LYS A 84 -0.65 14.97 17.21
N GLY A 85 -0.08 16.13 16.87
CA GLY A 85 0.62 16.35 15.61
C GLY A 85 2.06 15.85 15.68
N VAL A 86 2.37 14.80 14.93
CA VAL A 86 3.73 14.28 14.76
C VAL A 86 4.39 15.00 13.60
N ILE A 87 5.45 15.74 13.88
CA ILE A 87 6.24 16.46 12.88
C ILE A 87 7.30 15.52 12.33
N LEU A 88 7.35 15.37 11.02
CA LEU A 88 8.37 14.61 10.30
C LEU A 88 9.14 15.55 9.36
N THR A 89 10.48 15.45 9.40
CA THR A 89 11.38 16.19 8.53
C THR A 89 11.68 15.40 7.26
N HIS A 90 12.29 16.04 6.26
CA HIS A 90 12.78 15.35 5.06
C HIS A 90 13.79 14.26 5.41
N ARG A 91 14.67 14.48 6.41
CA ARG A 91 15.61 13.49 6.92
C ARG A 91 14.92 12.23 7.44
N ASN A 92 13.78 12.35 8.13
CA ASN A 92 13.05 11.18 8.63
C ASN A 92 12.57 10.29 7.47
N TYR A 93 12.09 10.91 6.40
CA TYR A 93 11.64 10.15 5.22
C TYR A 93 12.80 9.53 4.45
N THR A 94 13.86 10.27 4.16
CA THR A 94 15.01 9.76 3.39
C THR A 94 15.71 8.62 4.13
N ALA A 95 15.97 8.78 5.43
CA ALA A 95 16.56 7.73 6.25
C ALA A 95 15.70 6.45 6.28
N ASN A 96 14.38 6.60 6.37
CA ASN A 96 13.47 5.46 6.39
C ASN A 96 13.42 4.75 5.02
N VAL A 97 13.48 5.51 3.92
CA VAL A 97 13.59 4.94 2.57
C VAL A 97 14.89 4.15 2.41
N GLU A 98 16.02 4.70 2.83
CA GLU A 98 17.32 4.03 2.79
C GLU A 98 17.32 2.73 3.60
N GLN A 99 16.79 2.77 4.84
CA GLN A 99 16.66 1.58 5.68
C GLN A 99 15.77 0.51 5.04
N ALA A 100 14.63 0.88 4.47
CA ALA A 100 13.74 -0.07 3.83
C ALA A 100 14.37 -0.72 2.59
N LEU A 101 15.16 0.02 1.83
CA LEU A 101 15.90 -0.48 0.67
C LEU A 101 17.02 -1.47 1.02
N THR A 102 17.48 -1.51 2.28
CA THR A 102 18.39 -2.58 2.73
C THR A 102 17.70 -3.93 2.90
N CYS A 103 16.36 -3.91 3.07
CA CYS A 103 15.56 -5.12 3.28
C CYS A 103 15.01 -5.71 1.98
N VAL A 104 14.79 -4.87 0.96
CA VAL A 104 14.17 -5.26 -0.31
C VAL A 104 14.89 -4.58 -1.46
N ASP A 105 15.41 -5.37 -2.39
CA ASP A 105 16.03 -4.85 -3.62
C ASP A 105 14.94 -4.51 -4.64
N ILE A 106 14.71 -3.21 -4.83
CA ILE A 106 13.73 -2.66 -5.76
C ILE A 106 14.48 -1.89 -6.85
N ASP A 107 14.18 -2.19 -8.10
CA ASP A 107 14.70 -1.49 -9.27
C ASP A 107 13.57 -0.70 -10.00
N ASP A 108 13.92 -0.01 -11.07
CA ASP A 108 13.03 0.83 -11.88
C ASP A 108 11.93 0.05 -12.63
N THR A 109 12.10 -1.28 -12.77
CA THR A 109 11.08 -2.15 -13.41
C THR A 109 9.92 -2.49 -12.47
N TRP A 110 10.08 -2.23 -11.17
CA TRP A 110 9.08 -2.59 -10.18
C TRP A 110 7.84 -1.71 -10.27
N ARG A 111 6.73 -2.30 -9.80
CA ARG A 111 5.42 -1.66 -9.79
C ARG A 111 4.74 -1.88 -8.45
N THR A 112 4.18 -0.83 -7.88
CA THR A 112 3.33 -0.92 -6.68
C THR A 112 1.96 -0.29 -6.91
N LEU A 113 0.92 -0.94 -6.38
CA LEU A 113 -0.43 -0.39 -6.35
C LEU A 113 -0.74 0.08 -4.93
N VAL A 114 -0.88 1.38 -4.76
CA VAL A 114 -1.23 2.00 -3.48
C VAL A 114 -2.72 1.83 -3.23
N ILE A 115 -3.05 1.01 -2.23
CA ILE A 115 -4.41 0.71 -1.78
C ILE A 115 -4.71 1.42 -0.46
N LEU A 116 -3.68 1.54 0.40
CA LEU A 116 -3.80 2.18 1.69
C LEU A 116 -3.78 3.71 1.56
N PRO A 117 -4.47 4.43 2.43
CA PRO A 117 -4.43 5.89 2.44
C PRO A 117 -3.00 6.42 2.62
N LEU A 118 -2.63 7.43 1.83
CA LEU A 118 -1.30 8.04 1.87
C LEU A 118 -1.09 8.99 3.07
N ASP A 119 -2.12 9.27 3.85
CA ASP A 119 -2.02 10.02 5.09
C ASP A 119 -1.30 9.25 6.21
N HIS A 120 -1.15 7.94 6.08
CA HIS A 120 -0.38 7.11 6.99
C HIS A 120 1.08 6.97 6.49
N CYS A 121 2.06 7.22 7.36
CA CYS A 121 3.49 7.19 7.02
C CYS A 121 3.95 5.88 6.36
N PHE A 122 3.39 4.74 6.76
CA PHE A 122 3.69 3.44 6.15
C PHE A 122 3.37 3.41 4.64
N ALA A 123 2.16 3.82 4.25
CA ALA A 123 1.78 3.86 2.85
C ALA A 123 2.57 4.93 2.08
N HIS A 124 2.85 6.06 2.73
CA HIS A 124 3.59 7.17 2.15
C HIS A 124 5.05 6.79 1.84
N VAL A 125 5.75 6.15 2.79
CA VAL A 125 7.15 5.75 2.60
C VAL A 125 7.24 4.52 1.69
N VAL A 126 6.63 3.40 2.09
CA VAL A 126 6.82 2.11 1.43
C VAL A 126 6.04 2.01 0.11
N GLY A 127 4.88 2.66 0.02
CA GLY A 127 4.04 2.64 -1.19
C GLY A 127 4.39 3.72 -2.21
N PHE A 128 5.07 4.79 -1.81
CA PHE A 128 5.31 5.93 -2.68
C PHE A 128 6.79 6.33 -2.76
N TYR A 129 7.41 6.76 -1.66
CA TYR A 129 8.77 7.31 -1.72
C TYR A 129 9.85 6.31 -2.11
N ILE A 130 9.75 5.04 -1.66
CA ILE A 130 10.71 3.99 -2.05
C ILE A 130 10.68 3.81 -3.57
N PHE A 131 9.50 3.69 -4.16
CA PHE A 131 9.35 3.50 -5.60
C PHE A 131 9.79 4.73 -6.39
N MET A 132 9.44 5.93 -5.92
CA MET A 132 9.93 7.18 -6.51
C MET A 132 11.46 7.25 -6.52
N SER A 133 12.11 6.90 -5.40
CA SER A 133 13.58 6.98 -5.28
C SER A 133 14.32 6.06 -6.25
N LYS A 134 13.65 5.01 -6.73
CA LYS A 134 14.19 4.04 -7.70
C LYS A 134 13.71 4.26 -9.13
N GLY A 135 12.92 5.29 -9.40
CA GLY A 135 12.31 5.48 -10.72
C GLY A 135 11.26 4.42 -11.09
N ALA A 136 10.79 3.67 -10.11
CA ALA A 136 9.82 2.60 -10.26
C ALA A 136 8.39 3.13 -10.39
N SER A 137 7.48 2.30 -10.91
CA SER A 137 6.11 2.71 -11.20
C SER A 137 5.20 2.64 -9.97
N VAL A 138 4.42 3.70 -9.76
CA VAL A 138 3.40 3.79 -8.71
C VAL A 138 2.04 4.04 -9.35
N ALA A 139 1.04 3.24 -8.98
CA ALA A 139 -0.36 3.49 -9.32
C ALA A 139 -1.22 3.56 -8.06
N THR A 140 -2.36 4.22 -8.15
CA THR A 140 -3.38 4.27 -7.10
C THR A 140 -4.62 3.53 -7.54
N VAL A 141 -5.38 3.00 -6.58
CA VAL A 141 -6.67 2.36 -6.87
C VAL A 141 -7.64 3.42 -7.40
N GLN A 142 -8.40 3.06 -8.44
CA GLN A 142 -9.47 3.89 -8.94
C GLN A 142 -10.53 4.11 -7.86
N VAL A 143 -10.70 5.36 -7.47
CA VAL A 143 -11.69 5.76 -6.46
C VAL A 143 -13.09 5.62 -7.05
N GLY A 144 -13.95 4.86 -6.39
CA GLY A 144 -15.37 4.76 -6.72
C GLY A 144 -16.19 5.85 -6.04
N ARG A 145 -17.47 5.94 -6.37
CA ARG A 145 -18.41 6.89 -5.73
C ARG A 145 -18.62 6.59 -4.24
N THR A 146 -18.39 5.34 -3.85
CA THR A 146 -18.47 4.86 -2.46
C THR A 146 -17.23 4.06 -2.11
N GLY A 147 -16.92 3.93 -0.81
CA GLY A 147 -15.83 3.07 -0.35
C GLY A 147 -15.99 1.60 -0.79
N MET A 148 -17.23 1.11 -0.85
CA MET A 148 -17.52 -0.24 -1.33
C MET A 148 -17.18 -0.42 -2.83
N GLU A 149 -17.44 0.59 -3.65
CA GLU A 149 -17.09 0.60 -5.06
C GLU A 149 -15.58 0.66 -5.26
N THR A 150 -14.88 1.48 -4.48
CA THR A 150 -13.41 1.51 -4.44
C THR A 150 -12.83 0.13 -4.12
N LEU A 151 -13.38 -0.58 -3.12
CA LEU A 151 -12.94 -1.94 -2.78
C LEU A 151 -13.15 -2.94 -3.93
N LYS A 152 -14.22 -2.80 -4.72
CA LYS A 152 -14.48 -3.63 -5.91
C LYS A 152 -13.48 -3.36 -7.05
N ASN A 153 -12.95 -2.14 -7.13
CA ASN A 153 -11.97 -1.77 -8.14
C ASN A 153 -10.58 -2.38 -7.88
N ILE A 154 -10.25 -2.72 -6.63
CA ILE A 154 -8.93 -3.25 -6.27
C ILE A 154 -8.53 -4.47 -7.12
N PRO A 155 -9.33 -5.56 -7.20
CA PRO A 155 -8.97 -6.71 -8.04
C PRO A 155 -8.83 -6.38 -9.53
N ILE A 156 -9.62 -5.43 -10.02
CA ILE A 156 -9.58 -4.97 -11.40
C ILE A 156 -8.24 -4.27 -11.67
N ASN A 157 -7.89 -3.30 -10.82
CA ASN A 157 -6.65 -2.54 -10.96
C ASN A 157 -5.39 -3.40 -10.73
N ILE A 158 -5.44 -4.43 -9.87
CA ILE A 158 -4.36 -5.41 -9.74
C ILE A 158 -4.13 -6.14 -11.07
N LYS A 159 -5.19 -6.56 -11.76
CA LYS A 159 -5.09 -7.25 -13.05
C LYS A 159 -4.57 -6.35 -14.17
N GLU A 160 -4.98 -5.09 -14.18
CA GLU A 160 -4.57 -4.10 -15.19
C GLU A 160 -3.10 -3.71 -14.99
N PHE A 161 -2.74 -3.33 -13.78
CA PHE A 161 -1.43 -2.75 -13.46
C PHE A 161 -0.37 -3.81 -13.18
N LYS A 162 -0.77 -5.01 -12.71
CA LYS A 162 0.11 -6.14 -12.36
C LYS A 162 1.24 -5.73 -11.41
N PRO A 163 0.92 -5.24 -10.22
CA PRO A 163 1.94 -4.81 -9.25
C PRO A 163 2.80 -5.98 -8.78
N TYR A 164 4.07 -5.72 -8.49
CA TYR A 164 4.98 -6.69 -7.87
C TYR A 164 4.89 -6.67 -6.34
N LEU A 165 4.52 -5.53 -5.78
CA LEU A 165 4.36 -5.30 -4.36
C LEU A 165 3.03 -4.60 -4.06
N ILE A 166 2.35 -5.05 -3.02
CA ILE A 166 1.16 -4.39 -2.47
C ILE A 166 1.33 -4.25 -0.96
N LEU A 167 1.07 -3.03 -0.47
CA LEU A 167 0.91 -2.80 0.96
C LEU A 167 -0.47 -3.26 1.40
N SER A 168 -0.52 -4.04 2.47
CA SER A 168 -1.74 -4.63 2.96
C SER A 168 -1.91 -4.42 4.46
N VAL A 169 -3.15 -4.41 4.89
CA VAL A 169 -3.53 -4.59 6.29
C VAL A 169 -4.20 -5.95 6.44
N PRO A 170 -4.19 -6.59 7.63
CA PRO A 170 -4.75 -7.93 7.81
C PRO A 170 -6.17 -8.10 7.31
N ALA A 171 -7.01 -7.07 7.45
CA ALA A 171 -8.40 -7.08 6.95
C ALA A 171 -8.47 -7.21 5.42
N LEU A 172 -7.61 -6.50 4.68
CA LEU A 172 -7.54 -6.56 3.23
C LEU A 172 -7.04 -7.93 2.76
N ALA A 173 -6.00 -8.45 3.40
CA ALA A 173 -5.48 -9.78 3.10
C ALA A 173 -6.52 -10.89 3.35
N LYS A 174 -7.29 -10.81 4.44
CA LYS A 174 -8.41 -11.73 4.70
C LYS A 174 -9.48 -11.65 3.60
N ASN A 175 -9.80 -10.47 3.12
CA ASN A 175 -10.74 -10.29 2.01
C ASN A 175 -10.23 -10.90 0.71
N PHE A 176 -8.96 -10.73 0.37
CA PHE A 176 -8.35 -11.38 -0.79
C PHE A 176 -8.39 -12.92 -0.68
N LYS A 177 -8.03 -13.49 0.48
CA LYS A 177 -8.16 -14.93 0.73
C LYS A 177 -9.58 -15.42 0.48
N LYS A 178 -10.57 -14.74 1.07
CA LYS A 178 -11.99 -15.06 0.88
C LYS A 178 -12.41 -15.02 -0.59
N ASN A 179 -11.97 -14.01 -1.34
CA ASN A 179 -12.27 -13.87 -2.77
C ASN A 179 -11.63 -14.99 -3.60
N ILE A 180 -10.39 -15.38 -3.30
CA ILE A 180 -9.71 -16.51 -3.92
C ILE A 180 -10.49 -17.81 -3.69
N GLU A 181 -10.80 -18.11 -2.43
CA GLU A 181 -11.55 -19.31 -2.06
C GLU A 181 -12.94 -19.36 -2.72
N GLN A 182 -13.64 -18.22 -2.75
CA GLN A 182 -14.95 -18.10 -3.39
C GLN A 182 -14.85 -18.30 -4.91
N GLY A 183 -13.87 -17.69 -5.58
CA GLY A 183 -13.62 -17.86 -7.01
C GLY A 183 -13.33 -19.33 -7.38
N ILE A 184 -12.66 -20.08 -6.51
CA ILE A 184 -12.40 -21.50 -6.71
C ILE A 184 -13.66 -22.34 -6.50
N ARG A 185 -14.49 -22.02 -5.50
CA ARG A 185 -15.76 -22.72 -5.24
C ARG A 185 -16.74 -22.59 -6.44
N VAL A 186 -16.78 -21.42 -7.07
CA VAL A 186 -17.60 -21.19 -8.28
C VAL A 186 -17.16 -22.07 -9.45
N ARG A 187 -15.88 -22.46 -9.53
CA ARG A 187 -15.36 -23.38 -10.57
C ARG A 187 -15.78 -24.84 -10.37
N GLY A 188 -16.44 -25.16 -9.24
CA GLY A 188 -17.00 -26.47 -8.96
C GLY A 188 -16.27 -27.25 -7.84
N LYS A 189 -16.96 -28.31 -7.38
CA LYS A 189 -16.50 -29.11 -6.23
C LYS A 189 -15.12 -29.76 -6.44
N ASN A 190 -14.82 -30.20 -7.64
CA ASN A 190 -13.54 -30.86 -7.95
C ASN A 190 -12.37 -29.87 -7.91
N ALA A 191 -12.56 -28.64 -8.41
CA ALA A 191 -11.57 -27.58 -8.32
C ALA A 191 -11.30 -27.19 -6.86
N ALA A 192 -12.35 -27.08 -6.04
CA ALA A 192 -12.22 -26.80 -4.62
C ALA A 192 -11.48 -27.92 -3.85
N ARG A 193 -11.79 -29.19 -4.16
CA ARG A 193 -11.08 -30.34 -3.55
C ARG A 193 -9.58 -30.35 -3.91
N LEU A 194 -9.27 -30.13 -5.19
CA LEU A 194 -7.90 -30.08 -5.68
C LEU A 194 -7.11 -28.93 -5.04
N PHE A 195 -7.71 -27.74 -4.95
CA PHE A 195 -7.11 -26.59 -4.30
C PHE A 195 -6.82 -26.84 -2.81
N ASN A 196 -7.80 -27.40 -2.08
CA ASN A 196 -7.63 -27.71 -0.66
C ASN A 196 -6.55 -28.77 -0.43
N LEU A 197 -6.45 -29.77 -1.32
CA LEU A 197 -5.38 -30.76 -1.26
C LEU A 197 -4.01 -30.11 -1.49
N ALA A 198 -3.91 -29.25 -2.50
CA ALA A 198 -2.68 -28.52 -2.81
C ALA A 198 -2.25 -27.63 -1.62
N LEU A 199 -3.19 -26.91 -0.99
CA LEU A 199 -2.91 -26.11 0.21
C LEU A 199 -2.41 -26.97 1.38
N ARG A 200 -3.06 -28.10 1.66
CA ARG A 200 -2.62 -29.00 2.75
C ARG A 200 -1.19 -29.48 2.53
N ILE A 201 -0.84 -29.87 1.31
CA ILE A 201 0.50 -30.29 0.95
C ILE A 201 1.48 -29.10 1.03
N GLY A 202 1.06 -27.92 0.59
CA GLY A 202 1.82 -26.68 0.75
C GLY A 202 2.12 -26.36 2.21
N TYR A 203 1.16 -26.52 3.11
CA TYR A 203 1.36 -26.31 4.54
C TYR A 203 2.34 -27.31 5.15
N ILE A 204 2.24 -28.59 4.78
CA ILE A 204 3.18 -29.63 5.23
C ILE A 204 4.59 -29.34 4.70
N TYR A 205 4.71 -28.96 3.42
CA TYR A 205 6.00 -28.64 2.80
C TYR A 205 6.69 -27.45 3.43
N ASN A 206 5.94 -26.37 3.67
CA ASN A 206 6.49 -25.14 4.25
C ASN A 206 6.72 -25.26 5.76
N GLY A 207 5.95 -26.10 6.48
CA GLY A 207 6.03 -26.31 7.92
C GLY A 207 5.66 -25.09 8.74
N ASP A 208 5.80 -25.21 10.05
CA ASP A 208 5.88 -24.07 10.96
C ASP A 208 7.32 -23.58 10.99
N SER A 209 7.52 -22.28 10.97
CA SER A 209 8.84 -21.63 10.94
C SER A 209 9.75 -22.01 12.13
N ASP A 210 9.17 -22.56 13.17
CA ASP A 210 9.86 -22.86 14.44
C ASP A 210 10.32 -24.32 14.55
N GLU A 211 9.95 -25.21 13.60
CA GLU A 211 10.33 -26.63 13.64
C GLU A 211 11.48 -26.92 12.68
N GLU A 212 12.68 -27.07 13.21
CA GLU A 212 13.83 -27.63 12.46
C GLU A 212 13.70 -29.14 12.19
N GLU A 213 12.83 -29.81 12.93
CA GLU A 213 12.52 -31.22 12.77
C GLU A 213 11.68 -31.49 11.52
N GLY A 214 12.14 -32.35 10.64
CA GLY A 214 11.40 -32.78 9.45
C GLY A 214 11.88 -32.26 8.10
N LYS A 215 12.96 -31.48 8.04
CA LYS A 215 13.52 -30.99 6.76
C LYS A 215 13.80 -32.10 5.73
N GLY A 216 14.20 -33.30 6.18
CA GLY A 216 14.49 -34.42 5.30
C GLY A 216 13.28 -34.96 4.52
N PHE A 217 12.12 -35.11 5.17
CA PHE A 217 10.89 -35.61 4.52
C PHE A 217 10.29 -34.58 3.54
N ARG A 218 10.43 -33.28 3.84
CA ARG A 218 9.91 -32.19 3.00
C ARG A 218 10.55 -32.18 1.61
N VAL A 219 11.79 -32.62 1.46
CA VAL A 219 12.47 -32.73 0.16
C VAL A 219 11.73 -33.67 -0.80
N PHE A 220 11.16 -34.75 -0.30
CA PHE A 220 10.38 -35.70 -1.11
C PHE A 220 9.06 -35.11 -1.63
N LEU A 221 8.52 -34.05 -0.98
CA LEU A 221 7.32 -33.35 -1.43
C LEU A 221 7.60 -32.31 -2.51
N LYS A 222 8.87 -31.97 -2.76
CA LYS A 222 9.26 -30.95 -3.74
C LYS A 222 8.72 -31.16 -5.16
N PRO A 223 8.74 -32.40 -5.73
CA PRO A 223 8.15 -32.63 -7.06
C PRO A 223 6.63 -32.44 -7.06
N LEU A 224 5.95 -32.84 -5.97
CA LEU A 224 4.51 -32.72 -5.84
C LEU A 224 4.08 -31.25 -5.68
N ILE A 225 4.82 -30.46 -4.91
CA ILE A 225 4.60 -29.01 -4.80
C ILE A 225 4.78 -28.34 -6.16
N ARG A 226 5.81 -28.66 -6.92
CA ARG A 226 6.00 -28.11 -8.29
C ARG A 226 4.83 -28.45 -9.20
N LEU A 227 4.29 -29.66 -9.09
CA LEU A 227 3.11 -30.07 -9.86
C LEU A 227 1.88 -29.25 -9.47
N PHE A 228 1.60 -29.09 -8.17
CA PHE A 228 0.49 -28.26 -7.69
C PHE A 228 0.68 -26.79 -7.98
N ASP A 229 1.91 -26.29 -7.92
CA ASP A 229 2.20 -24.93 -8.33
C ASP A 229 1.79 -24.69 -9.77
N LYS A 230 2.21 -25.54 -10.69
CA LYS A 230 1.87 -25.44 -12.13
C LYS A 230 0.39 -25.62 -12.41
N LEU A 231 -0.27 -26.59 -11.77
CA LEU A 231 -1.66 -26.95 -12.07
C LEU A 231 -2.69 -26.05 -11.37
N VAL A 232 -2.36 -25.56 -10.17
CA VAL A 232 -3.30 -24.89 -9.27
C VAL A 232 -2.84 -23.48 -8.92
N PHE A 233 -1.69 -23.33 -8.25
CA PHE A 233 -1.29 -22.06 -7.65
C PHE A 233 -0.94 -21.00 -8.70
N THR A 234 -0.25 -21.36 -9.77
CA THR A 234 0.03 -20.44 -10.89
C THR A 234 -1.26 -19.86 -11.47
N LYS A 235 -2.28 -20.71 -11.72
CA LYS A 235 -3.59 -20.25 -12.22
C LYS A 235 -4.32 -19.36 -11.22
N VAL A 236 -4.17 -19.60 -9.92
CA VAL A 236 -4.74 -18.75 -8.88
C VAL A 236 -4.03 -17.41 -8.85
N ARG A 237 -2.70 -17.39 -8.90
CA ARG A 237 -1.91 -16.15 -8.95
C ARG A 237 -2.29 -15.31 -10.17
N GLU A 238 -2.25 -15.87 -11.36
CA GLU A 238 -2.61 -15.16 -12.62
C GLU A 238 -4.01 -14.54 -12.59
N ASN A 239 -4.98 -15.25 -12.02
CA ASN A 239 -6.37 -14.79 -12.00
C ASN A 239 -6.71 -13.81 -10.87
N CYS A 240 -5.97 -13.84 -9.76
CA CYS A 240 -6.36 -13.09 -8.56
C CYS A 240 -5.39 -11.97 -8.20
N VAL A 241 -4.09 -12.17 -8.43
CA VAL A 241 -3.03 -11.26 -7.95
C VAL A 241 -2.00 -10.87 -9.02
N GLY A 242 -2.13 -11.41 -10.24
CA GLY A 242 -1.25 -11.07 -11.37
C GLY A 242 0.20 -11.47 -11.14
N GLU A 243 1.10 -10.51 -11.24
CA GLU A 243 2.55 -10.69 -11.10
C GLU A 243 3.08 -10.38 -9.68
N LEU A 244 2.19 -10.38 -8.68
CA LEU A 244 2.53 -10.03 -7.30
C LEU A 244 3.59 -10.99 -6.74
N LYS A 245 4.71 -10.43 -6.31
CA LYS A 245 5.82 -11.18 -5.71
C LYS A 245 5.60 -11.37 -4.21
N PHE A 246 5.14 -10.35 -3.49
CA PHE A 246 4.83 -10.42 -2.06
C PHE A 246 3.91 -9.27 -1.60
N PHE A 247 3.34 -9.49 -0.42
CA PHE A 247 2.65 -8.45 0.34
C PHE A 247 3.54 -7.94 1.47
N ILE A 248 3.46 -6.64 1.76
CA ILE A 248 3.99 -6.09 3.01
C ILE A 248 2.81 -5.74 3.90
N GLY A 249 2.70 -6.43 5.03
CA GLY A 249 1.65 -6.22 6.03
C GLY A 249 2.07 -5.21 7.08
N GLY A 250 1.17 -4.27 7.38
CA GLY A 250 1.35 -3.28 8.44
C GLY A 250 0.04 -2.98 9.18
N GLY A 251 0.11 -2.21 10.25
CA GLY A 251 -1.06 -1.69 10.98
C GLY A 251 -1.66 -2.63 12.04
N ALA A 252 -1.42 -3.92 12.02
CA ALA A 252 -1.84 -4.88 13.05
C ALA A 252 -1.08 -6.21 12.93
N LEU A 253 -1.13 -7.02 13.98
CA LEU A 253 -0.53 -8.36 14.00
C LEU A 253 -1.10 -9.21 12.86
N LEU A 254 -0.21 -9.82 12.09
CA LEU A 254 -0.57 -10.69 11.00
C LEU A 254 -0.85 -12.11 11.53
N ASP A 255 -2.03 -12.63 11.21
CA ASP A 255 -2.48 -13.97 11.59
C ASP A 255 -1.58 -15.03 10.92
N LYS A 256 -1.04 -15.98 11.71
CA LYS A 256 -0.16 -17.07 11.22
C LYS A 256 -0.83 -17.91 10.13
N ASP A 257 -2.13 -18.20 10.23
CA ASP A 257 -2.85 -18.97 9.21
C ASP A 257 -2.98 -18.21 7.89
N LEU A 258 -3.06 -16.87 7.97
CA LEU A 258 -3.09 -16.03 6.79
C LEU A 258 -1.72 -16.01 6.10
N GLN A 259 -0.63 -15.93 6.88
CA GLN A 259 0.74 -16.05 6.36
C GLN A 259 0.98 -17.39 5.68
N LYS A 260 0.62 -18.52 6.36
CA LYS A 260 0.73 -19.87 5.80
C LYS A 260 -0.02 -20.01 4.47
N PHE A 261 -1.23 -19.43 4.39
CA PHE A 261 -2.03 -19.45 3.18
C PHE A 261 -1.30 -18.80 2.00
N TYR A 262 -0.83 -17.57 2.19
CA TYR A 262 -0.14 -16.84 1.13
C TYR A 262 1.22 -17.43 0.80
N TYR A 263 1.94 -17.93 1.80
CA TYR A 263 3.21 -18.62 1.58
C TYR A 263 3.04 -19.90 0.76
N ALA A 264 1.99 -20.69 1.02
CA ALA A 264 1.65 -21.87 0.21
C ALA A 264 1.29 -21.50 -1.23
N LEU A 265 0.70 -20.33 -1.47
CA LEU A 265 0.43 -19.82 -2.81
C LEU A 265 1.68 -19.28 -3.53
N GLY A 266 2.85 -19.24 -2.87
CA GLY A 266 4.06 -18.63 -3.41
C GLY A 266 4.05 -17.10 -3.44
N ILE A 267 3.24 -16.48 -2.57
CA ILE A 267 3.15 -15.01 -2.39
C ILE A 267 3.42 -14.73 -0.91
N PRO A 268 4.69 -14.65 -0.47
CA PRO A 268 4.99 -14.43 0.94
C PRO A 268 4.42 -13.11 1.44
N MET A 269 3.98 -13.11 2.70
CA MET A 269 3.60 -11.90 3.41
C MET A 269 4.69 -11.52 4.41
N LEU A 270 5.29 -10.36 4.19
CA LEU A 270 6.23 -9.78 5.12
C LEU A 270 5.46 -8.91 6.12
N SER A 271 5.77 -8.99 7.41
CA SER A 271 5.19 -8.11 8.44
C SER A 271 6.23 -7.11 8.92
N LEU A 272 5.87 -5.84 8.94
CA LEU A 272 6.71 -4.78 9.52
C LEU A 272 6.34 -4.47 10.98
N ILE A 273 5.37 -5.19 11.55
CA ILE A 273 4.91 -4.97 12.92
C ILE A 273 5.32 -6.14 13.80
N HIS A 274 5.86 -5.80 14.97
CA HIS A 274 6.41 -6.70 15.98
C HIS A 274 7.70 -7.43 15.59
N ILE A 275 8.75 -6.67 15.30
CA ILE A 275 10.14 -7.12 15.48
C ILE A 275 10.54 -6.93 16.98
N SER A 276 9.62 -7.12 17.91
CA SER A 276 9.93 -7.10 19.34
C SER A 276 10.20 -8.48 19.93
N GLU A 277 9.91 -9.53 19.18
CA GLU A 277 10.39 -10.88 19.41
C GLU A 277 11.36 -11.21 18.26
N PRO A 278 12.50 -11.91 18.50
CA PRO A 278 13.42 -12.26 17.42
C PRO A 278 12.84 -13.41 16.58
N THR A 279 11.76 -13.14 15.89
CA THR A 279 11.35 -13.95 14.76
C THR A 279 12.33 -13.62 13.66
N ARG A 280 13.31 -14.50 13.48
CA ARG A 280 14.22 -14.51 12.34
C ARG A 280 13.49 -14.03 11.11
N LEU A 281 13.98 -12.95 10.52
CA LEU A 281 13.77 -12.65 9.11
C LEU A 281 13.94 -13.98 8.39
N LEU A 282 12.84 -14.51 7.83
CA LEU A 282 12.93 -15.66 6.93
C LEU A 282 13.86 -15.19 5.82
N SER A 283 15.09 -15.65 5.88
CA SER A 283 16.08 -15.45 4.83
C SER A 283 15.43 -15.92 3.53
N ILE A 284 15.29 -14.97 2.61
CA ILE A 284 14.93 -15.20 1.22
C ILE A 284 16.03 -16.05 0.59
#